data_14283ba29afe75b62d6f9a59bf259599
#
_entry.id   14283ba29afe75b62d6f9a59bf259599
#
_cell.length_a   1.000
_cell.length_b   1.000
_cell.length_c   1.000
_cell.angle_alpha   90.00
_cell.angle_beta   90.00
_cell.angle_gamma   90.00
#
_symmetry.space_group_name_H-M   'P 1'
#
loop_
_entity.id
_entity.type
_entity.pdbx_description
1 polymer ?
#
loop_
_entity_poly.entity_id
_entity_poly.type
_entity_poly.pdbx_seq_one_letter_code
_entity_poly.pdbx_strand_id
1 'polypeptide(L)'
;MNMTPQEYQQYVKQKAPKSPLLKDTVLAFVVGGAICVVGQLILNGWTAAGLEEKTAGTATSCTLVFLSALLTGLNLYNKLARFGGAGTLVPITGFANAVVSPAIDFRSEGFVTGMAAKMLLIAGPVIVFGTLASVIYGVVLVLLG
;
A
#
# COMPACT_ATOMS: atom_id res chain seq x y z
N MET A 1 5.28 35.46 12.94
CA MET A 1 6.50 35.23 12.14
C MET A 1 6.17 35.61 10.71
N ASN A 2 6.63 36.77 10.24
CA ASN A 2 6.38 37.23 8.87
C ASN A 2 7.55 36.77 7.99
N MET A 3 7.49 35.55 7.48
CA MET A 3 8.47 35.06 6.51
C MET A 3 7.87 35.15 5.11
N THR A 4 8.67 35.57 4.14
CA THR A 4 8.27 35.47 2.73
C THR A 4 8.24 33.99 2.30
N PRO A 5 7.48 33.61 1.24
CA PRO A 5 7.45 32.23 0.75
C PRO A 5 8.85 31.67 0.43
N GLN A 6 9.77 32.50 -0.03
CA GLN A 6 11.15 32.11 -0.34
C GLN A 6 11.97 31.83 0.92
N GLU A 7 11.87 32.68 1.95
CA GLU A 7 12.53 32.47 3.24
C GLU A 7 11.98 31.23 3.94
N TYR A 8 10.67 30.99 3.86
CA TYR A 8 10.05 29.77 4.39
C TYR A 8 10.58 28.50 3.70
N GLN A 9 10.71 28.51 2.37
CA GLN A 9 11.29 27.38 1.64
C GLN A 9 12.76 27.13 2.04
N GLN A 10 13.57 28.17 2.23
CA GLN A 10 14.94 28.01 2.68
C GLN A 10 15.01 27.46 4.11
N TYR A 11 14.17 27.97 5.00
CA TYR A 11 14.06 27.47 6.37
C TYR A 11 13.68 26.00 6.43
N VAL A 12 12.67 25.58 5.64
CA VAL A 12 12.25 24.18 5.55
C VAL A 12 13.38 23.30 5.02
N LYS A 13 14.10 23.71 3.96
CA LYS A 13 15.25 22.98 3.43
C LYS A 13 16.37 22.78 4.45
N GLN A 14 16.60 23.77 5.33
CA GLN A 14 17.62 23.67 6.38
C GLN A 14 17.19 22.77 7.54
N LYS A 15 15.88 22.75 7.86
CA LYS A 15 15.31 21.98 8.99
C LYS A 15 14.86 20.58 8.62
N ALA A 16 14.57 20.33 7.33
CA ALA A 16 14.15 19.01 6.88
C ALA A 16 15.30 17.99 7.08
N PRO A 17 15.05 16.87 7.78
CA PRO A 17 16.06 15.83 7.95
C PRO A 17 16.42 15.26 6.57
N LYS A 18 17.71 15.12 6.30
CA LYS A 18 18.19 14.46 5.08
C LYS A 18 17.94 12.96 5.20
N SER A 19 17.17 12.41 4.29
CA SER A 19 16.95 10.95 4.20
C SER A 19 18.24 10.28 3.69
N PRO A 20 18.76 9.24 4.37
CA PRO A 20 19.91 8.49 3.92
C PRO A 20 19.48 7.53 2.79
N LEU A 21 19.42 8.03 1.55
CA LEU A 21 18.89 7.35 0.38
C LEU A 21 19.37 5.89 0.24
N LEU A 22 20.67 5.64 0.40
CA LEU A 22 21.22 4.28 0.24
C LEU A 22 20.66 3.33 1.30
N LYS A 23 20.63 3.74 2.56
CA LYS A 23 20.10 2.94 3.66
C LYS A 23 18.60 2.66 3.47
N ASP A 24 17.84 3.70 3.12
CA ASP A 24 16.39 3.59 2.93
C ASP A 24 16.06 2.71 1.73
N THR A 25 16.84 2.79 0.65
CA THR A 25 16.69 1.91 -0.53
C THR A 25 16.97 0.44 -0.19
N VAL A 26 18.05 0.16 0.53
CA VAL A 26 18.39 -1.21 0.94
C VAL A 26 17.32 -1.78 1.87
N LEU A 27 16.86 -1.00 2.86
CA LEU A 27 15.79 -1.44 3.77
C LEU A 27 14.48 -1.68 3.02
N ALA A 28 14.12 -0.80 2.09
CA ALA A 28 12.94 -0.98 1.24
C ALA A 28 13.03 -2.26 0.41
N PHE A 29 14.18 -2.55 -0.18
CA PHE A 29 14.40 -3.77 -0.95
C PHE A 29 14.27 -5.02 -0.08
N VAL A 30 14.91 -5.04 1.09
CA VAL A 30 14.88 -6.20 1.99
C VAL A 30 13.46 -6.45 2.53
N VAL A 31 12.79 -5.40 3.02
CA VAL A 31 11.45 -5.54 3.59
C VAL A 31 10.42 -5.87 2.52
N GLY A 32 10.46 -5.18 1.38
CA GLY A 32 9.58 -5.47 0.24
C GLY A 32 9.80 -6.89 -0.31
N GLY A 33 11.06 -7.31 -0.45
CA GLY A 33 11.43 -8.67 -0.84
C GLY A 33 10.93 -9.73 0.14
N ALA A 34 11.05 -9.47 1.45
CA ALA A 34 10.52 -10.39 2.47
C ALA A 34 8.99 -10.54 2.37
N ILE A 35 8.26 -9.44 2.14
CA ILE A 35 6.80 -9.50 1.91
C ILE A 35 6.47 -10.33 0.66
N CYS A 36 7.24 -10.15 -0.43
CA CYS A 36 7.05 -10.96 -1.64
C CYS A 36 7.34 -12.44 -1.41
N VAL A 37 8.37 -12.79 -0.64
CA VAL A 37 8.65 -14.18 -0.27
C VAL A 37 7.50 -14.79 0.53
N VAL A 38 6.94 -14.06 1.50
CA VAL A 38 5.75 -14.50 2.24
C VAL A 38 4.58 -14.72 1.29
N GLY A 39 4.34 -13.79 0.35
CA GLY A 39 3.32 -13.95 -0.68
C GLY A 39 3.50 -15.20 -1.54
N GLN A 40 4.74 -15.48 -1.95
CA GLN A 40 5.06 -16.68 -2.73
C GLN A 40 4.85 -17.98 -1.92
N LEU A 41 5.22 -17.99 -0.64
CA LEU A 41 4.97 -19.14 0.23
C LEU A 41 3.46 -19.42 0.39
N ILE A 42 2.64 -18.39 0.54
CA ILE A 42 1.19 -18.53 0.60
C ILE A 42 0.64 -19.06 -0.73
N LEU A 43 1.11 -18.54 -1.87
CA LEU A 43 0.73 -19.02 -3.19
C LEU A 43 1.05 -20.51 -3.37
N ASN A 44 2.28 -20.89 -3.04
CA ASN A 44 2.71 -22.29 -3.09
C ASN A 44 1.86 -23.20 -2.19
N GLY A 45 1.47 -22.70 -1.00
CA GLY A 45 0.58 -23.41 -0.08
C GLY A 45 -0.81 -23.66 -0.70
N TRP A 46 -1.41 -22.64 -1.32
CA TRP A 46 -2.70 -22.79 -1.98
C TRP A 46 -2.64 -23.72 -3.20
N THR A 47 -1.57 -23.64 -3.99
CA THR A 47 -1.33 -24.55 -5.12
C THR A 47 -1.15 -25.98 -4.65
N ALA A 48 -0.38 -26.20 -3.58
CA ALA A 48 -0.20 -27.52 -2.98
C ALA A 48 -1.51 -28.09 -2.39
N ALA A 49 -2.43 -27.24 -1.97
CA ALA A 49 -3.78 -27.62 -1.53
C ALA A 49 -4.71 -28.01 -2.69
N GLY A 50 -4.22 -27.95 -3.95
CA GLY A 50 -4.97 -28.38 -5.14
C GLY A 50 -5.74 -27.28 -5.85
N LEU A 51 -5.51 -25.99 -5.54
CA LEU A 51 -6.13 -24.89 -6.27
C LEU A 51 -5.40 -24.69 -7.60
N GLU A 52 -6.18 -24.44 -8.66
CA GLU A 52 -5.65 -23.99 -9.95
C GLU A 52 -4.89 -22.66 -9.78
N GLU A 53 -3.82 -22.43 -10.55
CA GLU A 53 -2.91 -21.28 -10.43
C GLU A 53 -3.64 -19.94 -10.36
N LYS A 54 -4.64 -19.71 -11.21
CA LYS A 54 -5.44 -18.48 -11.22
C LYS A 54 -6.23 -18.28 -9.93
N THR A 55 -6.85 -19.36 -9.43
CA THR A 55 -7.62 -19.36 -8.19
C THR A 55 -6.70 -19.22 -6.98
N ALA A 56 -5.55 -19.89 -6.98
CA ALA A 56 -4.51 -19.77 -5.96
C ALA A 56 -3.99 -18.33 -5.84
N GLY A 57 -3.78 -17.62 -6.97
CA GLY A 57 -3.40 -16.20 -6.98
C GLY A 57 -4.44 -15.30 -6.32
N THR A 58 -5.72 -15.53 -6.60
CA THR A 58 -6.82 -14.78 -5.95
C THR A 58 -6.90 -15.09 -4.45
N ALA A 59 -6.81 -16.35 -4.06
CA ALA A 59 -6.80 -16.76 -2.65
C ALA A 59 -5.60 -16.18 -1.89
N THR A 60 -4.43 -16.12 -2.53
CA THR A 60 -3.22 -15.47 -1.99
C THR A 60 -3.47 -13.98 -1.73
N SER A 61 -4.05 -13.28 -2.70
CA SER A 61 -4.38 -11.86 -2.55
C SER A 61 -5.33 -11.62 -1.39
N CYS A 62 -6.41 -12.41 -1.26
CA CYS A 62 -7.33 -12.34 -0.13
C CYS A 62 -6.63 -12.60 1.22
N THR A 63 -5.76 -13.61 1.27
CA THR A 63 -4.99 -13.93 2.47
C THR A 63 -4.06 -12.78 2.87
N LEU A 64 -3.34 -12.19 1.92
CA LEU A 64 -2.44 -11.06 2.17
C LEU A 64 -3.20 -9.80 2.63
N VAL A 65 -4.37 -9.53 2.03
CA VAL A 65 -5.24 -8.41 2.47
C VAL A 65 -5.69 -8.63 3.91
N PHE A 66 -6.16 -9.84 4.25
CA PHE A 66 -6.58 -10.17 5.61
C PHE A 66 -5.43 -10.03 6.63
N LEU A 67 -4.26 -10.59 6.33
CA LEU A 67 -3.08 -10.48 7.20
C LEU A 67 -2.65 -9.03 7.38
N SER A 68 -2.62 -8.24 6.31
CA SER A 68 -2.27 -6.82 6.40
C SER A 68 -3.28 -6.04 7.23
N ALA A 69 -4.58 -6.28 7.04
CA ALA A 69 -5.63 -5.65 7.84
C ALA A 69 -5.51 -6.00 9.33
N LEU A 70 -5.24 -7.27 9.64
CA LEU A 70 -5.02 -7.74 11.01
C LEU A 70 -3.79 -7.07 11.64
N LEU A 71 -2.65 -7.06 10.94
CA LEU A 71 -1.42 -6.42 11.41
C LEU A 71 -1.59 -4.90 11.57
N THR A 72 -2.39 -4.26 10.74
CA THR A 72 -2.74 -2.84 10.85
C THR A 72 -3.59 -2.60 12.09
N GLY A 73 -4.61 -3.43 12.32
CA GLY A 73 -5.46 -3.37 13.52
C GLY A 73 -4.69 -3.57 14.83
N LEU A 74 -3.64 -4.39 14.81
CA LEU A 74 -2.73 -4.59 15.93
C LEU A 74 -1.62 -3.53 16.03
N ASN A 75 -1.62 -2.52 15.15
CA ASN A 75 -0.59 -1.48 15.04
C ASN A 75 0.84 -2.02 14.80
N LEU A 76 0.95 -3.23 14.26
CA LEU A 76 2.23 -3.86 13.92
C LEU A 76 2.71 -3.45 12.54
N TYR A 77 1.79 -3.28 11.58
CA TYR A 77 2.14 -2.88 10.21
C TYR A 77 2.79 -1.48 10.18
N ASN A 78 2.30 -0.54 10.98
CA ASN A 78 2.87 0.80 11.09
C ASN A 78 4.30 0.78 11.66
N LYS A 79 4.61 -0.14 12.58
CA LYS A 79 5.97 -0.34 13.08
C LYS A 79 6.89 -0.88 11.98
N LEU A 80 6.41 -1.85 11.20
CA LEU A 80 7.14 -2.38 10.04
C LEU A 80 7.40 -1.29 9.00
N ALA A 81 6.41 -0.43 8.72
CA ALA A 81 6.53 0.66 7.76
C ALA A 81 7.60 1.70 8.13
N ARG A 82 7.82 1.94 9.43
CA ARG A 82 8.89 2.84 9.90
C ARG A 82 10.29 2.34 9.51
N PHE A 83 10.49 1.03 9.46
CA PHE A 83 11.77 0.42 9.08
C PHE A 83 11.87 0.19 7.57
N GLY A 84 10.78 -0.32 6.97
CA GLY A 84 10.76 -0.72 5.57
C GLY A 84 10.51 0.43 4.58
N GLY A 85 10.02 1.58 5.07
CA GLY A 85 9.73 2.73 4.21
C GLY A 85 8.94 2.33 2.95
N ALA A 86 9.45 2.68 1.78
CA ALA A 86 8.82 2.36 0.50
C ALA A 86 8.63 0.84 0.24
N GLY A 87 9.42 -0.03 0.90
CA GLY A 87 9.28 -1.49 0.76
C GLY A 87 7.96 -2.04 1.30
N THR A 88 7.30 -1.34 2.21
CA THR A 88 5.98 -1.73 2.72
C THR A 88 4.82 -1.29 1.83
N LEU A 89 5.10 -0.52 0.77
CA LEU A 89 4.11 -0.12 -0.24
C LEU A 89 3.88 -1.22 -1.29
N VAL A 90 4.28 -2.47 -1.02
CA VAL A 90 3.95 -3.62 -1.87
C VAL A 90 2.43 -3.62 -2.13
N PRO A 91 1.99 -3.74 -3.41
CA PRO A 91 0.64 -3.34 -3.85
C PRO A 91 -0.51 -3.89 -3.01
N ILE A 92 -0.49 -5.18 -2.67
CA ILE A 92 -1.61 -5.82 -1.96
C ILE A 92 -1.64 -5.41 -0.49
N THR A 93 -0.54 -5.63 0.22
CA THR A 93 -0.47 -5.40 1.68
C THR A 93 -0.43 -3.91 2.03
N GLY A 94 0.30 -3.11 1.26
CA GLY A 94 0.38 -1.66 1.44
C GLY A 94 -0.96 -0.98 1.17
N PHE A 95 -1.68 -1.38 0.12
CA PHE A 95 -3.01 -0.87 -0.17
C PHE A 95 -4.02 -1.24 0.93
N ALA A 96 -4.01 -2.49 1.40
CA ALA A 96 -4.87 -2.92 2.50
C ALA A 96 -4.61 -2.10 3.77
N ASN A 97 -3.34 -1.87 4.14
CA ASN A 97 -2.99 -0.99 5.26
C ASN A 97 -3.48 0.44 5.07
N ALA A 98 -3.31 1.00 3.86
CA ALA A 98 -3.72 2.38 3.53
C ALA A 98 -5.25 2.57 3.60
N VAL A 99 -6.04 1.51 3.39
CA VAL A 99 -7.51 1.53 3.52
C VAL A 99 -7.94 1.29 4.97
N VAL A 100 -7.33 0.34 5.67
CA VAL A 100 -7.74 -0.07 7.02
C VAL A 100 -7.33 0.96 8.09
N SER A 101 -6.15 1.60 7.95
CA SER A 101 -5.67 2.58 8.92
C SER A 101 -6.66 3.75 9.12
N PRO A 102 -7.10 4.45 8.06
CA PRO A 102 -8.13 5.49 8.21
C PRO A 102 -9.47 4.96 8.73
N ALA A 103 -9.84 3.72 8.39
CA ALA A 103 -11.06 3.12 8.90
C ALA A 103 -11.05 3.00 10.43
N ILE A 104 -9.89 2.67 11.01
CA ILE A 104 -9.70 2.57 12.46
C ILE A 104 -9.67 3.95 13.11
N ASP A 105 -8.91 4.88 12.52
CA ASP A 105 -8.69 6.22 13.08
C ASP A 105 -9.97 7.06 13.11
N PHE A 106 -10.79 6.96 12.06
CA PHE A 106 -12.01 7.76 11.88
C PHE A 106 -13.30 7.03 12.26
N ARG A 107 -13.22 5.86 12.91
CA ARG A 107 -14.41 5.10 13.31
C ARG A 107 -15.36 5.86 14.24
N SER A 108 -14.82 6.75 15.06
CA SER A 108 -15.59 7.57 16.00
C SER A 108 -16.40 8.69 15.33
N GLU A 109 -16.06 9.06 14.09
CA GLU A 109 -16.74 10.07 13.31
C GLU A 109 -18.01 9.56 12.57
N GLY A 110 -18.35 8.28 12.78
CA GLY A 110 -19.49 7.60 12.17
C GLY A 110 -19.11 6.69 11.01
N PHE A 111 -20.04 5.78 10.68
CA PHE A 111 -19.78 4.73 9.69
C PHE A 111 -19.65 5.28 8.26
N VAL A 112 -20.54 6.18 7.85
CA VAL A 112 -20.59 6.71 6.47
C VAL A 112 -19.67 7.90 6.30
N THR A 113 -19.81 8.93 7.12
CA THR A 113 -19.08 10.20 6.98
C THR A 113 -17.65 10.13 7.48
N GLY A 114 -17.39 9.31 8.48
CA GLY A 114 -16.06 9.06 9.00
C GLY A 114 -15.38 7.89 8.27
N MET A 115 -15.67 6.67 8.67
CA MET A 115 -14.97 5.46 8.22
C MET A 115 -15.01 5.29 6.70
N ALA A 116 -16.20 5.16 6.10
CA ALA A 116 -16.33 4.84 4.68
C ALA A 116 -15.78 5.95 3.78
N ALA A 117 -16.05 7.22 4.09
CA ALA A 117 -15.51 8.35 3.33
C ALA A 117 -13.98 8.38 3.35
N LYS A 118 -13.36 8.13 4.50
CA LYS A 118 -11.89 8.13 4.64
C LYS A 118 -11.22 6.93 3.96
N MET A 119 -11.83 5.75 4.00
CA MET A 119 -11.37 4.59 3.24
C MET A 119 -11.36 4.88 1.73
N LEU A 120 -12.43 5.48 1.21
CA LEU A 120 -12.57 5.78 -0.21
C LEU A 120 -11.67 6.93 -0.67
N LEU A 121 -11.21 7.80 0.22
CA LEU A 121 -10.31 8.89 -0.12
C LEU A 121 -8.98 8.38 -0.72
N ILE A 122 -8.52 7.23 -0.27
CA ILE A 122 -7.30 6.58 -0.79
C ILE A 122 -7.65 5.52 -1.83
N ALA A 123 -8.64 4.67 -1.54
CA ALA A 123 -9.05 3.59 -2.44
C ALA A 123 -9.66 4.11 -3.75
N GLY A 124 -10.44 5.20 -3.70
CA GLY A 124 -11.12 5.77 -4.86
C GLY A 124 -10.18 6.09 -6.02
N PRO A 125 -9.20 6.98 -5.84
CA PRO A 125 -8.23 7.29 -6.90
C PRO A 125 -7.49 6.08 -7.46
N VAL A 126 -7.08 5.15 -6.61
CA VAL A 126 -6.39 3.92 -7.06
C VAL A 126 -7.27 3.08 -7.97
N ILE A 127 -8.54 2.88 -7.59
CA ILE A 127 -9.51 2.12 -8.39
C ILE A 127 -9.78 2.84 -9.72
N VAL A 128 -10.05 4.16 -9.67
CA VAL A 128 -10.37 4.94 -10.88
C VAL A 128 -9.22 4.93 -11.88
N PHE A 129 -8.02 5.30 -11.44
CA PHE A 129 -6.86 5.37 -12.34
C PHE A 129 -6.39 3.97 -12.78
N GLY A 130 -6.46 2.96 -11.91
CA GLY A 130 -6.14 1.58 -12.25
C GLY A 130 -7.10 1.01 -13.31
N THR A 131 -8.40 1.25 -13.14
CA THR A 131 -9.41 0.83 -14.11
C THR A 131 -9.24 1.58 -15.44
N LEU A 132 -9.04 2.89 -15.40
CA LEU A 132 -8.82 3.71 -16.60
C LEU A 132 -7.59 3.23 -17.39
N ALA A 133 -6.47 3.01 -16.72
CA ALA A 133 -5.27 2.49 -17.34
C ALA A 133 -5.47 1.10 -17.97
N SER A 134 -6.20 0.22 -17.27
CA SER A 134 -6.53 -1.12 -17.77
C SER A 134 -7.42 -1.07 -19.03
N VAL A 135 -8.40 -0.17 -19.04
CA VAL A 135 -9.28 0.03 -20.21
C VAL A 135 -8.48 0.54 -21.41
N ILE A 136 -7.64 1.57 -21.21
CA ILE A 136 -6.79 2.11 -22.27
C ILE A 136 -5.87 1.02 -22.83
N TYR A 137 -5.21 0.25 -21.96
CA TYR A 137 -4.35 -0.86 -22.37
C TYR A 137 -5.13 -1.95 -23.13
N GLY A 138 -6.33 -2.31 -22.65
CA GLY A 138 -7.20 -3.27 -23.32
C GLY A 138 -7.63 -2.83 -24.74
N VAL A 139 -7.97 -1.55 -24.89
CA VAL A 139 -8.30 -0.96 -26.21
C VAL A 139 -7.09 -1.03 -27.15
N VAL A 140 -5.89 -0.67 -26.64
CA VAL A 140 -4.66 -0.75 -27.44
C VAL A 140 -4.38 -2.18 -27.90
N LEU A 141 -4.55 -3.18 -27.03
CA LEU A 141 -4.37 -4.58 -27.40
C LEU A 141 -5.36 -5.05 -28.48
N VAL A 142 -6.62 -4.62 -28.38
CA VAL A 142 -7.64 -4.99 -29.39
C VAL A 142 -7.39 -4.32 -30.74
N LEU A 143 -6.81 -3.12 -30.76
CA LEU A 143 -6.54 -2.38 -32.00
C LEU A 143 -5.23 -2.78 -32.68
N LEU A 144 -4.24 -3.24 -31.93
CA LEU A 144 -2.90 -3.55 -32.43
C LEU A 144 -2.57 -5.04 -32.48
N GLY A 145 -3.37 -5.89 -31.81
CA GLY A 145 -3.20 -7.36 -31.77
C GLY A 145 -4.19 -8.07 -32.64
#